data_23d5b41548ba0ff0457ebd6baa8af3f8
#
_entry.id   23d5b41548ba0ff0457ebd6baa8af3f8
#
_cell.length_a   1.000
_cell.length_b   1.000
_cell.length_c   1.000
_cell.angle_alpha   90.00
_cell.angle_beta   90.00
_cell.angle_gamma   90.00
#
_symmetry.space_group_name_H-M   'P 1'
#
loop_
_entity.id
_entity.type
_entity.pdbx_description
1 polymer ?
#
loop_
_entity_poly.entity_id
_entity_poly.type
_entity_poly.pdbx_seq_one_letter_code
_entity_poly.pdbx_strand_id
1 'polypeptide(L)'
;MKNLKLKSDLKKFGPILAIVLAIGITLFAAGCAEKGDDAVSGAEVTSPVTEASEFSGPVKIGYVLWDGEIASTNVIQQVLEQAGYEDVEIIAVDVGPLYQGLVSGQFDFTTTAWLPHTQQSYWENYGDQIDHVQVNLEDCRIGLVVPAYVTIDSIEELNSEKEKFKGRIIGIEPGSGTMEITESVVSEYDLDMELVSGSGTAMAASLKKAIDSEEWAVVVLWSPHWSFNRWDLKYLDDPKGVYSDADNVVTLAKLGLEEEKPNLYGILTRFQWTHDDIQAVMMDIENGTAPEEAAAKWVENNQEKVKEWIGEE
;
A
#
# COMPACT_ATOMS: atom_id res chain seq x y z
N MET A 1 -6.34 42.00 -36.66
CA MET A 1 -5.78 43.22 -36.06
C MET A 1 -6.54 43.54 -34.79
N LYS A 2 -5.92 43.33 -33.63
CA LYS A 2 -6.04 44.08 -32.38
C LYS A 2 -5.11 43.42 -31.35
N ASN A 3 -3.94 44.05 -31.19
CA ASN A 3 -2.95 43.73 -30.14
C ASN A 3 -3.50 44.14 -28.79
N LEU A 4 -3.37 43.27 -27.80
CA LEU A 4 -3.50 43.65 -26.39
C LEU A 4 -2.16 43.43 -25.70
N LYS A 5 -1.57 44.55 -25.24
CA LYS A 5 -0.31 44.65 -24.52
C LYS A 5 -0.51 44.17 -23.08
N LEU A 6 0.33 43.19 -22.64
CA LEU A 6 0.54 42.89 -21.24
C LEU A 6 1.46 43.94 -20.63
N LYS A 7 1.01 44.68 -19.64
CA LYS A 7 1.83 45.55 -18.80
C LYS A 7 2.37 44.75 -17.62
N SER A 8 3.68 44.77 -17.45
CA SER A 8 4.45 44.36 -16.30
C SER A 8 4.25 45.32 -15.14
N ASP A 9 3.89 44.81 -13.97
CA ASP A 9 4.09 45.51 -12.70
C ASP A 9 4.95 44.67 -11.76
N LEU A 10 6.25 44.95 -11.81
CA LEU A 10 7.24 44.61 -10.79
C LEU A 10 7.40 45.84 -9.91
N LYS A 11 7.10 45.74 -8.60
CA LYS A 11 7.75 46.49 -7.52
C LYS A 11 7.03 46.26 -6.17
N LYS A 12 7.71 45.53 -5.25
CA LYS A 12 7.98 46.02 -3.87
C LYS A 12 8.42 44.84 -3.00
N PHE A 13 9.73 44.65 -2.91
CA PHE A 13 10.35 43.94 -1.80
C PHE A 13 11.05 44.98 -0.91
N GLY A 14 10.64 45.06 0.34
CA GLY A 14 11.31 45.79 1.40
C GLY A 14 12.28 44.86 2.18
N PRO A 15 13.33 45.41 2.83
CA PRO A 15 14.43 44.63 3.33
C PRO A 15 14.14 43.97 4.68
N ILE A 16 14.55 42.69 4.80
CA ILE A 16 14.53 41.89 6.04
C ILE A 16 15.74 42.29 6.91
N LEU A 17 15.45 42.68 8.12
CA LEU A 17 16.35 43.06 9.17
C LEU A 17 17.09 41.83 9.73
N ALA A 18 18.43 41.79 9.60
CA ALA A 18 19.28 40.78 10.20
C ALA A 18 19.54 41.11 11.68
N ILE A 19 19.11 40.24 12.58
CA ILE A 19 19.45 40.31 14.02
C ILE A 19 20.65 39.35 14.23
N VAL A 20 21.79 39.96 14.56
CA VAL A 20 23.01 39.26 15.02
C VAL A 20 22.88 39.09 16.53
N LEU A 21 22.86 37.86 17.03
CA LEU A 21 22.92 37.57 18.47
C LEU A 21 24.40 37.21 18.84
N ALA A 22 24.99 38.03 19.67
CA ALA A 22 26.37 37.87 20.18
C ALA A 22 26.41 36.79 21.28
N ILE A 23 27.35 35.86 21.13
CA ILE A 23 27.67 34.80 22.11
C ILE A 23 28.62 35.41 23.14
N GLY A 24 28.14 35.48 24.42
CA GLY A 24 28.97 35.80 25.54
C GLY A 24 29.70 34.57 26.11
N ILE A 25 31.02 34.55 25.96
CA ILE A 25 31.93 33.58 26.60
C ILE A 25 32.30 34.15 27.98
N THR A 26 31.91 33.46 29.06
CA THR A 26 32.46 33.68 30.38
C THR A 26 33.43 32.57 30.76
N LEU A 27 34.74 32.93 30.74
CA LEU A 27 35.80 32.17 31.41
C LEU A 27 35.69 32.38 32.90
N PHE A 28 35.75 31.30 33.68
CA PHE A 28 36.10 31.34 35.11
C PHE A 28 37.38 30.51 35.32
N ALA A 29 38.35 31.25 35.86
CA ALA A 29 39.71 30.73 36.12
C ALA A 29 39.80 30.11 37.52
N ALA A 30 40.65 29.14 37.59
CA ALA A 30 41.32 28.42 38.66
C ALA A 30 41.30 28.98 40.08
N GLY A 31 41.09 28.09 41.05
CA GLY A 31 41.52 28.20 42.42
C GLY A 31 41.98 26.85 42.94
N CYS A 32 43.29 26.71 43.20
CA CYS A 32 43.89 25.58 43.90
C CYS A 32 43.80 25.74 45.40
N ALA A 33 43.58 24.66 46.15
CA ALA A 33 44.23 24.22 47.40
C ALA A 33 43.27 23.26 48.12
N GLU A 34 43.63 22.15 48.57
CA GLU A 34 44.50 21.56 49.51
C GLU A 34 43.88 20.25 50.08
N LYS A 35 44.71 19.29 50.43
CA LYS A 35 44.51 17.90 50.86
C LYS A 35 43.46 17.68 51.94
N GLY A 36 42.76 16.54 51.84
CA GLY A 36 42.10 15.82 52.89
C GLY A 36 41.84 14.38 52.46
N ASP A 37 42.66 13.42 52.98
CA ASP A 37 42.38 11.98 52.83
C ASP A 37 41.11 11.62 53.62
N ASP A 38 40.14 11.02 52.97
CA ASP A 38 39.24 10.06 53.59
C ASP A 38 38.66 9.16 52.54
N ALA A 39 38.94 7.85 52.71
CA ALA A 39 38.46 6.74 51.91
C ALA A 39 36.96 6.57 52.13
N VAL A 40 36.12 6.79 51.08
CA VAL A 40 34.74 6.33 51.04
C VAL A 40 34.54 5.51 49.75
N SER A 41 34.30 4.23 50.03
CA SER A 41 33.67 3.19 49.23
C SER A 41 33.04 3.66 47.92
N GLY A 42 33.53 3.06 46.82
CA GLY A 42 32.92 3.21 45.46
C GLY A 42 31.49 2.68 45.48
N ALA A 43 30.56 3.60 45.36
CA ALA A 43 29.27 3.30 44.78
C ALA A 43 29.42 3.50 43.29
N GLU A 44 29.52 2.42 42.56
CA GLU A 44 29.35 2.37 41.12
C GLU A 44 27.93 2.86 40.82
N VAL A 45 27.83 4.11 40.36
CA VAL A 45 26.59 4.63 39.78
C VAL A 45 26.48 3.98 38.41
N THR A 46 25.94 2.76 38.42
CA THR A 46 25.36 2.19 37.19
C THR A 46 24.17 3.08 36.83
N SER A 47 24.40 4.03 35.92
CA SER A 47 23.29 4.60 35.17
C SER A 47 22.49 3.44 34.59
N PRO A 48 21.16 3.41 34.75
CA PRO A 48 20.36 2.43 34.04
C PRO A 48 20.63 2.66 32.55
N VAL A 49 21.29 1.71 31.89
CA VAL A 49 21.20 1.58 30.44
C VAL A 49 19.71 1.31 30.23
N THR A 50 18.98 2.33 29.81
CA THR A 50 17.64 2.11 29.28
C THR A 50 17.87 1.17 28.09
N GLU A 51 17.51 -0.10 28.23
CA GLU A 51 17.40 -1.01 27.10
C GLU A 51 16.51 -0.26 26.11
N ALA A 52 17.09 0.12 24.96
CA ALA A 52 16.30 0.64 23.87
C ALA A 52 15.22 -0.40 23.61
N SER A 53 13.95 0.00 23.60
CA SER A 53 12.86 -0.95 23.40
C SER A 53 13.18 -1.74 22.14
N GLU A 54 13.05 -3.03 22.19
CA GLU A 54 13.33 -3.97 21.09
C GLU A 54 12.55 -3.61 19.82
N PHE A 55 11.49 -2.80 19.97
CA PHE A 55 10.60 -2.27 18.96
C PHE A 55 10.67 -0.73 18.94
N SER A 56 11.73 -0.17 18.39
CA SER A 56 11.97 1.28 18.43
C SER A 56 12.23 1.88 17.05
N GLY A 57 11.91 3.18 16.94
CA GLY A 57 12.08 3.99 15.74
C GLY A 57 10.82 4.06 14.86
N PRO A 58 10.74 5.07 13.98
CA PRO A 58 9.60 5.25 13.08
C PRO A 58 9.55 4.12 12.05
N VAL A 59 8.32 3.71 11.70
CA VAL A 59 8.05 2.74 10.63
C VAL A 59 7.16 3.41 9.61
N LYS A 60 7.53 3.35 8.33
CA LYS A 60 6.77 3.93 7.22
C LYS A 60 6.34 2.86 6.24
N ILE A 61 5.03 2.72 6.08
CA ILE A 61 4.41 1.74 5.20
C ILE A 61 3.83 2.47 3.99
N GLY A 62 4.32 2.15 2.79
CA GLY A 62 3.73 2.64 1.54
C GLY A 62 2.62 1.69 1.07
N TYR A 63 1.52 2.22 0.52
CA TYR A 63 0.45 1.39 -0.05
C TYR A 63 -0.34 2.13 -1.13
N VAL A 64 -1.09 1.37 -1.94
CA VAL A 64 -2.01 1.90 -2.96
C VAL A 64 -3.43 1.87 -2.40
N LEU A 65 -4.32 2.78 -2.85
CA LEU A 65 -5.70 2.88 -2.38
C LEU A 65 -6.62 1.84 -3.06
N TRP A 66 -6.25 0.56 -3.00
CA TRP A 66 -7.11 -0.56 -3.37
C TRP A 66 -7.67 -1.24 -2.12
N ASP A 67 -8.83 -1.86 -2.24
CA ASP A 67 -9.56 -2.38 -1.09
C ASP A 67 -8.78 -3.39 -0.26
N GLY A 68 -8.09 -4.34 -0.91
CA GLY A 68 -7.23 -5.32 -0.25
C GLY A 68 -6.03 -4.67 0.43
N GLU A 69 -5.41 -3.71 -0.23
CA GLU A 69 -4.23 -2.99 0.27
C GLU A 69 -4.57 -2.08 1.44
N ILE A 70 -5.73 -1.42 1.39
CA ILE A 70 -6.25 -0.66 2.54
C ILE A 70 -6.44 -1.59 3.74
N ALA A 71 -7.07 -2.76 3.53
CA ALA A 71 -7.29 -3.74 4.59
C ALA A 71 -5.97 -4.26 5.16
N SER A 72 -5.06 -4.72 4.29
CA SER A 72 -3.75 -5.28 4.67
C SER A 72 -2.89 -4.29 5.44
N THR A 73 -2.78 -3.06 4.93
CA THR A 73 -1.93 -2.02 5.52
C THR A 73 -2.43 -1.59 6.89
N ASN A 74 -3.75 -1.45 7.08
CA ASN A 74 -4.30 -1.12 8.38
C ASN A 74 -4.15 -2.27 9.39
N VAL A 75 -4.28 -3.53 8.95
CA VAL A 75 -4.06 -4.69 9.84
C VAL A 75 -2.61 -4.79 10.27
N ILE A 76 -1.64 -4.70 9.35
CA ILE A 76 -0.22 -4.76 9.76
C ILE A 76 0.18 -3.57 10.63
N GLN A 77 -0.39 -2.37 10.42
CA GLN A 77 -0.20 -1.24 11.31
C GLN A 77 -0.63 -1.59 12.74
N GLN A 78 -1.84 -2.12 12.94
CA GLN A 78 -2.35 -2.52 14.25
C GLN A 78 -1.50 -3.64 14.88
N VAL A 79 -0.99 -4.58 14.09
CA VAL A 79 -0.07 -5.64 14.56
C VAL A 79 1.23 -5.03 15.08
N LEU A 80 1.81 -4.07 14.35
CA LEU A 80 3.04 -3.39 14.76
C LEU A 80 2.84 -2.54 16.01
N GLU A 81 1.71 -1.82 16.12
CA GLU A 81 1.34 -1.07 17.33
C GLU A 81 1.18 -2.00 18.54
N GLN A 82 0.54 -3.17 18.37
CA GLN A 82 0.43 -4.19 19.41
C GLN A 82 1.79 -4.79 19.78
N ALA A 83 2.73 -4.94 18.84
CA ALA A 83 4.09 -5.38 19.10
C ALA A 83 4.93 -4.35 19.87
N GLY A 84 4.47 -3.08 19.96
CA GLY A 84 5.13 -2.01 20.71
C GLY A 84 5.79 -0.91 19.88
N TYR A 85 5.57 -0.85 18.57
CA TYR A 85 5.97 0.30 17.75
C TYR A 85 5.03 1.48 18.02
N GLU A 86 5.57 2.62 18.45
CA GLU A 86 4.79 3.80 18.81
C GLU A 86 4.58 4.78 17.63
N ASP A 87 5.41 4.69 16.58
CA ASP A 87 5.43 5.62 15.45
C ASP A 87 5.34 4.82 14.14
N VAL A 88 4.11 4.44 13.76
CA VAL A 88 3.81 3.69 12.54
C VAL A 88 2.98 4.56 11.60
N GLU A 89 3.58 5.05 10.53
CA GLU A 89 2.94 5.90 9.53
C GLU A 89 2.57 5.08 8.28
N ILE A 90 1.31 5.15 7.85
CA ILE A 90 0.84 4.59 6.58
C ILE A 90 0.67 5.70 5.54
N ILE A 91 1.20 5.52 4.34
CA ILE A 91 1.26 6.56 3.31
C ILE A 91 0.72 6.03 2.00
N ALA A 92 -0.43 6.59 1.58
CA ALA A 92 -1.05 6.23 0.32
C ALA A 92 -0.33 6.91 -0.86
N VAL A 93 0.02 6.12 -1.87
CA VAL A 93 0.67 6.58 -3.11
C VAL A 93 0.23 5.69 -4.29
N ASP A 94 0.52 6.13 -5.52
CA ASP A 94 0.37 5.27 -6.69
C ASP A 94 1.51 4.22 -6.78
N VAL A 95 1.33 3.18 -7.61
CA VAL A 95 2.28 2.05 -7.72
C VAL A 95 3.70 2.50 -8.07
N GLY A 96 3.88 3.39 -9.04
CA GLY A 96 5.21 3.89 -9.43
C GLY A 96 5.94 4.58 -8.28
N PRO A 97 5.36 5.59 -7.63
CA PRO A 97 5.88 6.17 -6.38
C PRO A 97 6.11 5.17 -5.25
N LEU A 98 5.30 4.10 -5.13
CA LEU A 98 5.50 3.05 -4.13
C LEU A 98 6.85 2.35 -4.31
N TYR A 99 7.12 1.84 -5.51
CA TYR A 99 8.40 1.18 -5.82
C TYR A 99 9.59 2.13 -5.68
N GLN A 100 9.47 3.37 -6.16
CA GLN A 100 10.52 4.39 -5.99
C GLN A 100 10.77 4.74 -4.52
N GLY A 101 9.71 4.76 -3.72
CA GLY A 101 9.77 5.02 -2.29
C GLY A 101 10.49 3.91 -1.52
N LEU A 102 10.30 2.63 -1.88
CA LEU A 102 11.07 1.51 -1.34
C LEU A 102 12.54 1.60 -1.70
N VAL A 103 12.86 1.83 -2.98
CA VAL A 103 14.25 2.00 -3.45
C VAL A 103 14.97 3.14 -2.76
N SER A 104 14.29 4.27 -2.55
CA SER A 104 14.88 5.44 -1.90
C SER A 104 14.89 5.38 -0.37
N GLY A 105 14.26 4.37 0.24
CA GLY A 105 14.09 4.27 1.69
C GLY A 105 13.08 5.28 2.28
N GLN A 106 12.21 5.86 1.44
CA GLN A 106 11.10 6.68 1.90
C GLN A 106 10.07 5.83 2.65
N PHE A 107 9.87 4.59 2.22
CA PHE A 107 9.07 3.56 2.89
C PHE A 107 9.99 2.45 3.38
N ASP A 108 9.69 1.90 4.56
CA ASP A 108 10.38 0.72 5.07
C ASP A 108 9.92 -0.54 4.33
N PHE A 109 8.60 -0.67 4.11
CA PHE A 109 8.03 -1.82 3.43
C PHE A 109 6.63 -1.53 2.84
N THR A 110 6.12 -2.51 2.11
CA THR A 110 4.72 -2.64 1.67
C THR A 110 4.29 -4.10 1.77
N THR A 111 3.00 -4.35 2.01
CA THR A 111 2.40 -5.70 2.00
C THR A 111 1.51 -5.95 0.78
N THR A 112 1.70 -5.18 -0.31
CA THR A 112 0.67 -5.00 -1.34
C THR A 112 1.19 -5.16 -2.77
N ALA A 113 2.33 -5.84 -2.98
CA ALA A 113 2.88 -6.07 -4.31
C ALA A 113 2.29 -7.34 -4.94
N TRP A 114 1.70 -7.21 -6.14
CA TRP A 114 1.13 -8.32 -6.91
C TRP A 114 2.15 -8.88 -7.91
N LEU A 115 2.71 -10.03 -7.60
CA LEU A 115 3.80 -10.68 -8.34
C LEU A 115 3.50 -12.18 -8.60
N PRO A 116 4.06 -12.77 -9.67
CA PRO A 116 5.06 -12.19 -10.56
C PRO A 116 4.48 -11.40 -11.76
N HIS A 117 3.16 -11.45 -12.03
CA HIS A 117 2.61 -11.00 -13.31
C HIS A 117 2.08 -9.58 -13.31
N THR A 118 1.17 -9.24 -12.38
CA THR A 118 0.44 -7.96 -12.42
C THR A 118 1.38 -6.76 -12.35
N GLN A 119 2.40 -6.79 -11.49
CA GLN A 119 3.38 -5.71 -11.36
C GLN A 119 4.75 -6.07 -11.94
N GLN A 120 4.77 -6.96 -12.94
CA GLN A 120 6.01 -7.42 -13.57
C GLN A 120 6.90 -6.28 -14.06
N SER A 121 6.33 -5.27 -14.73
CA SER A 121 7.07 -4.13 -15.26
C SER A 121 7.79 -3.34 -14.16
N TYR A 122 7.18 -3.20 -13.00
CA TYR A 122 7.80 -2.56 -11.83
C TYR A 122 8.88 -3.44 -11.22
N TRP A 123 8.62 -4.74 -11.09
CA TRP A 123 9.59 -5.69 -10.55
C TRP A 123 10.85 -5.81 -11.43
N GLU A 124 10.70 -5.85 -12.74
CA GLU A 124 11.83 -5.86 -13.68
C GLU A 124 12.70 -4.60 -13.58
N ASN A 125 12.10 -3.45 -13.27
CA ASN A 125 12.82 -2.18 -13.17
C ASN A 125 13.47 -1.93 -11.80
N TYR A 126 12.89 -2.46 -10.73
CA TYR A 126 13.26 -2.10 -9.35
C TYR A 126 13.63 -3.28 -8.47
N GLY A 127 13.31 -4.53 -8.86
CA GLY A 127 13.43 -5.72 -8.02
C GLY A 127 14.85 -5.98 -7.49
N ASP A 128 15.89 -5.66 -8.26
CA ASP A 128 17.29 -5.77 -7.80
C ASP A 128 17.66 -4.78 -6.66
N GLN A 129 16.79 -3.81 -6.38
CA GLN A 129 16.99 -2.75 -5.39
C GLN A 129 15.98 -2.82 -4.23
N ILE A 130 15.18 -3.89 -4.18
CA ILE A 130 14.12 -4.09 -3.21
C ILE A 130 14.22 -5.52 -2.68
N ASP A 131 13.96 -5.70 -1.39
CA ASP A 131 13.93 -7.03 -0.77
C ASP A 131 12.55 -7.68 -0.94
N HIS A 132 12.52 -8.90 -1.48
CA HIS A 132 11.33 -9.75 -1.56
C HIS A 132 11.24 -10.57 -0.27
N VAL A 133 10.49 -10.08 0.73
CA VAL A 133 10.44 -10.69 2.05
C VAL A 133 9.72 -12.04 2.01
N GLN A 134 8.44 -12.03 1.61
CA GLN A 134 7.66 -13.28 1.46
C GLN A 134 6.33 -13.05 0.71
N VAL A 135 5.70 -14.14 0.33
CA VAL A 135 4.30 -14.17 -0.12
C VAL A 135 3.39 -14.11 1.11
N ASN A 136 2.56 -13.07 1.21
CA ASN A 136 1.63 -12.90 2.34
C ASN A 136 0.19 -13.33 2.01
N LEU A 137 -0.17 -13.45 0.71
CA LEU A 137 -1.45 -13.96 0.24
C LEU A 137 -1.26 -14.67 -1.10
N GLU A 138 -1.69 -15.92 -1.19
CA GLU A 138 -1.57 -16.75 -2.39
C GLU A 138 -2.85 -16.74 -3.25
N ASP A 139 -2.75 -17.25 -4.48
CA ASP A 139 -3.87 -17.54 -5.39
C ASP A 139 -4.74 -16.31 -5.74
N CYS A 140 -4.12 -15.17 -5.95
CA CYS A 140 -4.80 -13.95 -6.36
C CYS A 140 -4.99 -13.92 -7.89
N ARG A 141 -6.12 -13.40 -8.37
CA ARG A 141 -6.45 -13.36 -9.79
C ARG A 141 -6.94 -11.98 -10.20
N ILE A 142 -6.52 -11.53 -11.38
CA ILE A 142 -7.08 -10.34 -12.06
C ILE A 142 -7.81 -10.77 -13.33
N GLY A 143 -8.72 -9.94 -13.84
CA GLY A 143 -9.38 -10.22 -15.12
C GLY A 143 -10.57 -9.30 -15.42
N LEU A 144 -11.22 -9.58 -16.56
CA LEU A 144 -12.50 -8.96 -16.89
C LEU A 144 -13.63 -9.70 -16.21
N VAL A 145 -14.42 -8.96 -15.47
CA VAL A 145 -15.53 -9.48 -14.65
C VAL A 145 -16.84 -8.86 -15.08
N VAL A 146 -17.88 -9.66 -15.10
CA VAL A 146 -19.26 -9.25 -15.43
C VAL A 146 -20.22 -9.77 -14.36
N PRO A 147 -21.40 -9.14 -14.18
CA PRO A 147 -22.48 -9.74 -13.40
C PRO A 147 -22.90 -11.10 -13.97
N ALA A 148 -23.23 -12.07 -13.12
CA ALA A 148 -23.52 -13.44 -13.54
C ALA A 148 -24.72 -13.57 -14.49
N TYR A 149 -25.64 -12.58 -14.51
CA TYR A 149 -26.75 -12.54 -15.47
C TYR A 149 -26.34 -12.16 -16.89
N VAL A 150 -25.11 -11.71 -17.12
CA VAL A 150 -24.54 -11.48 -18.46
C VAL A 150 -24.34 -12.83 -19.14
N THR A 151 -24.80 -12.96 -20.38
CA THR A 151 -24.92 -14.27 -21.06
C THR A 151 -23.69 -14.71 -21.84
N ILE A 152 -22.66 -13.83 -21.97
CA ILE A 152 -21.37 -14.25 -22.55
C ILE A 152 -20.46 -14.81 -21.46
N ASP A 153 -19.58 -15.71 -21.84
CA ASP A 153 -18.65 -16.39 -20.95
C ASP A 153 -17.18 -16.15 -21.30
N SER A 154 -16.88 -15.54 -22.46
CA SER A 154 -15.50 -15.35 -22.94
C SER A 154 -15.25 -13.92 -23.38
N ILE A 155 -14.00 -13.47 -23.24
CA ILE A 155 -13.49 -12.18 -23.77
C ILE A 155 -13.70 -12.10 -25.29
N GLU A 156 -13.60 -13.22 -26.02
CA GLU A 156 -13.83 -13.26 -27.46
C GLU A 156 -15.23 -12.84 -27.89
N GLU A 157 -16.21 -12.93 -27.00
CA GLU A 157 -17.61 -12.59 -27.29
C GLU A 157 -17.95 -11.11 -27.08
N LEU A 158 -17.04 -10.33 -26.45
CA LEU A 158 -17.27 -8.92 -26.09
C LEU A 158 -17.62 -8.05 -27.30
N ASN A 159 -16.92 -8.21 -28.42
CA ASN A 159 -17.18 -7.43 -29.64
C ASN A 159 -18.58 -7.68 -30.20
N SER A 160 -19.08 -8.90 -30.13
CA SER A 160 -20.41 -9.26 -30.64
C SER A 160 -21.54 -8.63 -29.84
N GLU A 161 -21.31 -8.33 -28.57
CA GLU A 161 -22.28 -7.75 -27.63
C GLU A 161 -21.89 -6.35 -27.17
N LYS A 162 -20.97 -5.70 -27.86
CA LYS A 162 -20.39 -4.38 -27.56
C LYS A 162 -21.46 -3.34 -27.14
N GLU A 163 -22.55 -3.28 -27.86
CA GLU A 163 -23.61 -2.28 -27.62
C GLU A 163 -24.27 -2.44 -26.23
N LYS A 164 -24.39 -3.70 -25.74
CA LYS A 164 -24.93 -3.97 -24.39
C LYS A 164 -24.00 -3.46 -23.29
N PHE A 165 -22.68 -3.45 -23.52
CA PHE A 165 -21.66 -2.88 -22.65
C PHE A 165 -21.43 -1.38 -22.88
N LYS A 166 -22.22 -0.73 -23.75
CA LYS A 166 -22.08 0.68 -24.14
C LYS A 166 -20.69 0.99 -24.75
N GLY A 167 -20.07 -0.03 -25.37
CA GLY A 167 -18.78 0.07 -26.04
C GLY A 167 -17.60 0.30 -25.11
N ARG A 168 -17.67 -0.06 -23.83
CA ARG A 168 -16.60 0.24 -22.85
C ARG A 168 -16.33 -0.87 -21.84
N ILE A 169 -15.08 -0.94 -21.44
CA ILE A 169 -14.58 -1.70 -20.30
C ILE A 169 -14.26 -0.68 -19.19
N ILE A 170 -14.77 -0.89 -18.00
CA ILE A 170 -14.55 0.02 -16.87
C ILE A 170 -13.32 -0.44 -16.11
N GLY A 171 -12.25 0.34 -16.17
CA GLY A 171 -10.98 0.07 -15.52
C GLY A 171 -10.78 0.87 -14.24
N ILE A 172 -9.53 0.83 -13.77
CA ILE A 172 -9.06 1.53 -12.58
C ILE A 172 -8.06 2.63 -12.97
N GLU A 173 -7.20 3.10 -12.07
CA GLU A 173 -6.24 4.15 -12.33
C GLU A 173 -5.19 3.74 -13.38
N PRO A 174 -4.80 4.67 -14.27
CA PRO A 174 -3.74 4.44 -15.24
C PRO A 174 -2.40 4.16 -14.54
N GLY A 175 -1.58 3.28 -15.14
CA GLY A 175 -0.28 2.91 -14.60
C GLY A 175 -0.33 1.82 -13.53
N SER A 176 -1.52 1.30 -13.18
CA SER A 176 -1.60 0.02 -12.47
C SER A 176 -1.25 -1.12 -13.41
N GLY A 177 -0.55 -2.15 -12.91
CA GLY A 177 -0.20 -3.32 -13.71
C GLY A 177 -1.42 -4.03 -14.31
N THR A 178 -2.53 -4.05 -13.57
CA THR A 178 -3.82 -4.59 -14.06
C THR A 178 -4.32 -3.83 -15.29
N MET A 179 -4.17 -2.51 -15.34
CA MET A 179 -4.52 -1.72 -16.53
C MET A 179 -3.57 -1.98 -17.70
N GLU A 180 -2.26 -2.09 -17.45
CA GLU A 180 -1.26 -2.42 -18.49
C GLU A 180 -1.58 -3.77 -19.15
N ILE A 181 -1.94 -4.78 -18.34
CA ILE A 181 -2.36 -6.10 -18.86
C ILE A 181 -3.69 -5.98 -19.62
N THR A 182 -4.65 -5.19 -19.10
CA THR A 182 -5.94 -5.00 -19.78
C THR A 182 -5.81 -4.26 -21.12
N GLU A 183 -4.89 -3.30 -21.24
CA GLU A 183 -4.54 -2.69 -22.53
C GLU A 183 -4.02 -3.73 -23.52
N SER A 184 -3.20 -4.68 -23.05
CA SER A 184 -2.74 -5.81 -23.85
C SER A 184 -3.90 -6.73 -24.26
N VAL A 185 -4.85 -7.00 -23.35
CA VAL A 185 -6.08 -7.76 -23.65
C VAL A 185 -6.89 -7.08 -24.76
N VAL A 186 -7.12 -5.77 -24.64
CA VAL A 186 -7.84 -5.00 -25.67
C VAL A 186 -7.16 -5.15 -27.05
N SER A 187 -5.84 -5.10 -27.09
CA SER A 187 -5.05 -5.24 -28.32
C SER A 187 -5.07 -6.67 -28.85
N GLU A 188 -4.78 -7.67 -28.01
CA GLU A 188 -4.65 -9.07 -28.43
C GLU A 188 -5.98 -9.67 -28.90
N TYR A 189 -7.10 -9.25 -28.29
CA TYR A 189 -8.44 -9.69 -28.69
C TYR A 189 -9.07 -8.80 -29.76
N ASP A 190 -8.35 -7.77 -30.24
CA ASP A 190 -8.86 -6.79 -31.21
C ASP A 190 -10.23 -6.22 -30.76
N LEU A 191 -10.33 -5.83 -29.49
CA LEU A 191 -11.58 -5.34 -28.93
C LEU A 191 -11.89 -3.93 -29.40
N ASP A 192 -13.03 -3.77 -30.07
CA ASP A 192 -13.57 -2.46 -30.45
C ASP A 192 -14.35 -1.84 -29.27
N MET A 193 -13.68 -1.73 -28.13
CA MET A 193 -14.21 -1.21 -26.88
C MET A 193 -13.22 -0.23 -26.26
N GLU A 194 -13.74 0.82 -25.63
CA GLU A 194 -12.95 1.81 -24.91
C GLU A 194 -12.62 1.29 -23.51
N LEU A 195 -11.34 1.21 -23.15
CA LEU A 195 -10.90 1.00 -21.77
C LEU A 195 -10.94 2.34 -21.03
N VAL A 196 -11.93 2.49 -20.15
CA VAL A 196 -12.18 3.74 -19.40
C VAL A 196 -11.42 3.71 -18.10
N SER A 197 -10.44 4.60 -17.93
CA SER A 197 -9.68 4.75 -16.69
C SER A 197 -10.51 5.45 -15.61
N GLY A 198 -10.29 5.07 -14.35
CA GLY A 198 -10.96 5.65 -13.20
C GLY A 198 -10.15 5.42 -11.91
N SER A 199 -10.83 5.08 -10.84
CA SER A 199 -10.24 4.51 -9.62
C SER A 199 -10.96 3.21 -9.26
N GLY A 200 -10.39 2.38 -8.40
CA GLY A 200 -11.05 1.17 -7.91
C GLY A 200 -12.44 1.47 -7.35
N THR A 201 -12.58 2.51 -6.53
CA THR A 201 -13.87 2.97 -5.98
C THR A 201 -14.86 3.39 -7.09
N ALA A 202 -14.40 4.10 -8.12
CA ALA A 202 -15.26 4.53 -9.23
C ALA A 202 -15.70 3.35 -10.09
N MET A 203 -14.83 2.37 -10.31
CA MET A 203 -15.13 1.10 -10.98
C MET A 203 -16.21 0.35 -10.21
N ALA A 204 -16.03 0.13 -8.90
CA ALA A 204 -17.01 -0.57 -8.04
C ALA A 204 -18.36 0.14 -8.00
N ALA A 205 -18.39 1.49 -7.92
CA ALA A 205 -19.61 2.27 -8.00
C ALA A 205 -20.34 2.11 -9.35
N SER A 206 -19.56 2.01 -10.45
CA SER A 206 -20.11 1.79 -11.80
C SER A 206 -20.70 0.37 -11.93
N LEU A 207 -20.01 -0.63 -11.40
CA LEU A 207 -20.49 -2.02 -11.34
C LEU A 207 -21.78 -2.11 -10.52
N LYS A 208 -21.79 -1.52 -9.32
CA LYS A 208 -23.00 -1.44 -8.49
C LYS A 208 -24.19 -0.84 -9.23
N LYS A 209 -23.97 0.30 -9.89
CA LYS A 209 -25.02 0.99 -10.65
C LYS A 209 -25.57 0.10 -11.77
N ALA A 210 -24.72 -0.62 -12.48
CA ALA A 210 -25.13 -1.54 -13.54
C ALA A 210 -25.98 -2.69 -12.97
N ILE A 211 -25.56 -3.29 -11.86
CA ILE A 211 -26.29 -4.36 -11.17
C ILE A 211 -27.65 -3.87 -10.69
N ASP A 212 -27.72 -2.72 -10.02
CA ASP A 212 -28.97 -2.13 -9.52
C ASP A 212 -29.99 -1.84 -10.64
N SER A 213 -29.50 -1.64 -11.88
CA SER A 213 -30.32 -1.34 -13.07
C SER A 213 -30.50 -2.54 -14.00
N GLU A 214 -29.96 -3.73 -13.64
CA GLU A 214 -29.92 -4.92 -14.49
C GLU A 214 -29.28 -4.65 -15.89
N GLU A 215 -28.36 -3.68 -15.96
CA GLU A 215 -27.61 -3.36 -17.16
C GLU A 215 -26.34 -4.21 -17.26
N TRP A 216 -25.90 -4.48 -18.48
CA TRP A 216 -24.62 -5.16 -18.71
C TRP A 216 -23.45 -4.21 -18.44
N ALA A 217 -22.47 -4.72 -17.70
CA ALA A 217 -21.19 -4.04 -17.48
C ALA A 217 -20.05 -5.08 -17.51
N VAL A 218 -18.92 -4.67 -18.01
CA VAL A 218 -17.64 -5.38 -17.89
C VAL A 218 -16.66 -4.45 -17.19
N VAL A 219 -16.04 -4.98 -16.14
CA VAL A 219 -15.10 -4.22 -15.30
C VAL A 219 -13.78 -4.97 -15.17
N VAL A 220 -12.71 -4.22 -14.93
CA VAL A 220 -11.43 -4.76 -14.50
C VAL A 220 -11.50 -5.01 -13.00
N LEU A 221 -11.37 -6.26 -12.56
CA LEU A 221 -11.51 -6.62 -11.16
C LEU A 221 -10.50 -7.72 -10.78
N TRP A 222 -10.33 -7.93 -9.51
CA TRP A 222 -9.42 -8.94 -8.95
C TRP A 222 -10.05 -9.72 -7.80
N SER A 223 -9.46 -10.85 -7.46
CA SER A 223 -9.81 -11.61 -6.26
C SER A 223 -8.55 -11.92 -5.43
N PRO A 224 -8.66 -11.80 -4.08
CA PRO A 224 -9.88 -11.51 -3.31
C PRO A 224 -10.35 -10.06 -3.43
N HIS A 225 -11.67 -9.87 -3.49
CA HIS A 225 -12.34 -8.56 -3.47
C HIS A 225 -13.74 -8.70 -2.88
N TRP A 226 -14.17 -7.75 -2.05
CA TRP A 226 -15.45 -7.76 -1.37
C TRP A 226 -16.66 -7.88 -2.32
N SER A 227 -16.53 -7.40 -3.56
CA SER A 227 -17.59 -7.42 -4.58
C SER A 227 -18.11 -8.83 -4.87
N PHE A 228 -17.23 -9.86 -4.84
CA PHE A 228 -17.63 -11.24 -5.06
C PHE A 228 -18.47 -11.82 -3.92
N ASN A 229 -18.33 -11.28 -2.70
CA ASN A 229 -19.16 -11.66 -1.58
C ASN A 229 -20.51 -10.92 -1.58
N ARG A 230 -20.57 -9.77 -2.23
CA ARG A 230 -21.77 -8.92 -2.25
C ARG A 230 -22.67 -9.18 -3.45
N TRP A 231 -22.11 -9.54 -4.61
CA TRP A 231 -22.82 -9.74 -5.86
C TRP A 231 -22.43 -11.05 -6.53
N ASP A 232 -23.36 -11.59 -7.29
CA ASP A 232 -23.10 -12.76 -8.15
C ASP A 232 -22.37 -12.29 -9.41
N LEU A 233 -21.05 -12.52 -9.44
CA LEU A 233 -20.13 -12.08 -10.47
C LEU A 233 -19.42 -13.28 -11.09
N LYS A 234 -18.98 -13.13 -12.33
CA LYS A 234 -18.13 -14.12 -12.99
C LYS A 234 -17.01 -13.45 -13.79
N TYR A 235 -15.85 -14.09 -13.80
CA TYR A 235 -14.79 -13.76 -14.76
C TYR A 235 -15.22 -14.22 -16.15
N LEU A 236 -14.84 -13.45 -17.17
CA LEU A 236 -14.84 -13.93 -18.53
C LEU A 236 -13.61 -14.82 -18.76
N ASP A 237 -13.80 -15.92 -19.50
CA ASP A 237 -12.71 -16.78 -19.90
C ASP A 237 -11.73 -16.03 -20.81
N ASP A 238 -10.45 -16.26 -20.59
CA ASP A 238 -9.33 -15.70 -21.38
C ASP A 238 -8.63 -16.82 -22.17
N PRO A 239 -9.16 -17.26 -23.31
CA PRO A 239 -8.57 -18.35 -24.09
C PRO A 239 -7.16 -18.10 -24.62
N LYS A 240 -6.75 -16.83 -24.70
CA LYS A 240 -5.39 -16.45 -25.13
C LYS A 240 -4.39 -16.38 -23.98
N GLY A 241 -4.87 -16.42 -22.73
CA GLY A 241 -4.04 -16.39 -21.53
C GLY A 241 -3.28 -15.08 -21.35
N VAL A 242 -3.87 -13.96 -21.75
CA VAL A 242 -3.22 -12.63 -21.63
C VAL A 242 -3.17 -12.17 -20.17
N TYR A 243 -4.20 -12.49 -19.39
CA TYR A 243 -4.22 -12.26 -17.95
C TYR A 243 -3.38 -13.26 -17.16
N SER A 244 -2.57 -14.08 -17.77
CA SER A 244 -1.67 -15.03 -17.09
C SER A 244 -2.34 -15.88 -15.98
N ASP A 245 -1.53 -16.73 -15.35
CA ASP A 245 -1.93 -17.53 -14.17
C ASP A 245 -2.10 -16.64 -12.93
N ALA A 246 -2.48 -17.25 -11.80
CA ALA A 246 -2.66 -16.56 -10.55
C ALA A 246 -1.38 -15.85 -10.07
N ASP A 247 -1.57 -14.67 -9.51
CA ASP A 247 -0.54 -13.92 -8.79
C ASP A 247 -0.58 -14.22 -7.29
N ASN A 248 0.45 -13.74 -6.60
CA ASN A 248 0.48 -13.67 -5.15
C ASN A 248 0.63 -12.22 -4.72
N VAL A 249 0.11 -11.88 -3.54
CA VAL A 249 0.47 -10.62 -2.89
C VAL A 249 1.71 -10.85 -2.04
N VAL A 250 2.68 -9.98 -2.22
CA VAL A 250 4.03 -10.10 -1.67
C VAL A 250 4.33 -8.92 -0.75
N THR A 251 4.98 -9.22 0.37
CA THR A 251 5.61 -8.21 1.21
C THR A 251 6.97 -7.85 0.62
N LEU A 252 7.14 -6.58 0.26
CA LEU A 252 8.41 -6.01 -0.20
C LEU A 252 8.96 -5.03 0.81
N ALA A 253 10.28 -4.99 0.98
CA ALA A 253 10.96 -4.07 1.88
C ALA A 253 12.12 -3.34 1.20
N LYS A 254 12.50 -2.17 1.75
CA LYS A 254 13.76 -1.52 1.34
C LYS A 254 14.94 -2.43 1.64
N LEU A 255 15.99 -2.39 0.83
CA LEU A 255 17.21 -3.15 1.11
C LEU A 255 17.82 -2.75 2.46
N GLY A 256 18.28 -3.75 3.21
CA GLY A 256 18.94 -3.56 4.52
C GLY A 256 17.97 -3.40 5.69
N LEU A 257 16.65 -3.60 5.48
CA LEU A 257 15.67 -3.51 6.58
C LEU A 257 15.92 -4.58 7.65
N GLU A 258 16.35 -5.79 7.27
CA GLU A 258 16.65 -6.88 8.20
C GLU A 258 17.74 -6.48 9.22
N GLU A 259 18.81 -5.84 8.75
CA GLU A 259 19.90 -5.38 9.60
C GLU A 259 19.52 -4.14 10.42
N GLU A 260 18.71 -3.23 9.82
CA GLU A 260 18.32 -1.98 10.47
C GLU A 260 17.25 -2.19 11.55
N LYS A 261 16.25 -3.07 11.27
CA LYS A 261 15.08 -3.34 12.13
C LYS A 261 14.75 -4.84 12.15
N PRO A 262 15.59 -5.69 12.75
CA PRO A 262 15.43 -7.16 12.69
C PRO A 262 14.09 -7.67 13.25
N ASN A 263 13.54 -7.03 14.28
CA ASN A 263 12.25 -7.42 14.84
C ASN A 263 11.09 -7.09 13.92
N LEU A 264 11.12 -5.91 13.27
CA LEU A 264 10.16 -5.55 12.22
C LEU A 264 10.22 -6.57 11.08
N TYR A 265 11.43 -6.84 10.58
CA TYR A 265 11.63 -7.80 9.50
C TYR A 265 11.11 -9.20 9.88
N GLY A 266 11.36 -9.64 11.11
CA GLY A 266 10.83 -10.89 11.64
C GLY A 266 9.30 -10.94 11.68
N ILE A 267 8.60 -9.85 11.99
CA ILE A 267 7.14 -9.77 11.88
C ILE A 267 6.72 -9.90 10.41
N LEU A 268 7.38 -9.18 9.50
CA LEU A 268 7.06 -9.22 8.08
C LEU A 268 7.24 -10.60 7.46
N THR A 269 8.23 -11.39 7.89
CA THR A 269 8.44 -12.76 7.40
C THR A 269 7.38 -13.76 7.89
N ARG A 270 6.63 -13.43 8.93
CA ARG A 270 5.54 -14.27 9.47
C ARG A 270 4.15 -13.77 9.06
N PHE A 271 4.04 -12.54 8.57
CA PHE A 271 2.77 -11.95 8.16
C PHE A 271 2.20 -12.67 6.93
N GLN A 272 1.24 -13.55 7.16
CA GLN A 272 0.54 -14.30 6.13
C GLN A 272 -0.91 -14.53 6.55
N TRP A 273 -1.84 -14.29 5.65
CA TRP A 273 -3.24 -14.47 5.90
C TRP A 273 -3.99 -15.16 4.75
N THR A 274 -5.27 -15.42 4.91
CA THR A 274 -6.11 -16.13 3.94
C THR A 274 -7.04 -15.16 3.20
N HIS A 275 -7.63 -15.62 2.10
CA HIS A 275 -8.69 -14.88 1.42
C HIS A 275 -9.84 -14.52 2.37
N ASP A 276 -10.24 -15.42 3.27
CA ASP A 276 -11.32 -15.17 4.21
C ASP A 276 -10.95 -14.06 5.21
N ASP A 277 -9.70 -14.02 5.67
CA ASP A 277 -9.21 -12.98 6.57
C ASP A 277 -9.30 -11.59 5.94
N ILE A 278 -8.70 -11.41 4.75
CA ILE A 278 -8.68 -10.11 4.08
C ILE A 278 -10.08 -9.68 3.64
N GLN A 279 -10.92 -10.61 3.17
CA GLN A 279 -12.29 -10.33 2.79
C GLN A 279 -13.15 -9.89 3.97
N ALA A 280 -12.93 -10.45 5.17
CA ALA A 280 -13.64 -10.03 6.37
C ALA A 280 -13.39 -8.56 6.70
N VAL A 281 -12.12 -8.10 6.62
CA VAL A 281 -11.76 -6.70 6.84
C VAL A 281 -12.32 -5.80 5.75
N MET A 282 -12.17 -6.18 4.46
CA MET A 282 -12.73 -5.43 3.34
C MET A 282 -14.24 -5.27 3.44
N MET A 283 -14.97 -6.31 3.87
CA MET A 283 -16.42 -6.26 4.04
C MET A 283 -16.86 -5.33 5.17
N ASP A 284 -16.13 -5.30 6.28
CA ASP A 284 -16.40 -4.35 7.37
C ASP A 284 -16.21 -2.90 6.89
N ILE A 285 -15.14 -2.63 6.12
CA ILE A 285 -14.87 -1.32 5.52
C ILE A 285 -15.98 -0.93 4.54
N GLU A 286 -16.37 -1.82 3.63
CA GLU A 286 -17.45 -1.58 2.66
C GLU A 286 -18.82 -1.35 3.34
N ASN A 287 -19.04 -1.93 4.50
CA ASN A 287 -20.23 -1.70 5.31
C ASN A 287 -20.20 -0.39 6.11
N GLY A 288 -19.15 0.41 5.96
CA GLY A 288 -19.02 1.76 6.50
C GLY A 288 -18.22 1.88 7.80
N THR A 289 -17.51 0.82 8.22
CA THR A 289 -16.54 0.90 9.32
C THR A 289 -15.26 1.59 8.81
N ALA A 290 -14.67 2.49 9.60
CA ALA A 290 -13.38 3.09 9.23
C ALA A 290 -12.29 2.00 9.10
N PRO A 291 -11.34 2.12 8.15
CA PRO A 291 -10.33 1.08 7.92
C PRO A 291 -9.54 0.71 9.18
N GLU A 292 -9.13 1.70 9.98
CA GLU A 292 -8.44 1.47 11.25
C GLU A 292 -9.30 0.72 12.28
N GLU A 293 -10.60 1.01 12.34
CA GLU A 293 -11.53 0.33 13.25
C GLU A 293 -11.81 -1.11 12.79
N ALA A 294 -11.94 -1.34 11.48
CA ALA A 294 -12.12 -2.67 10.90
C ALA A 294 -10.89 -3.55 11.16
N ALA A 295 -9.69 -2.99 10.98
CA ALA A 295 -8.43 -3.65 11.25
C ALA A 295 -8.28 -3.97 12.75
N ALA A 296 -8.51 -3.01 13.64
CA ALA A 296 -8.45 -3.22 15.09
C ALA A 296 -9.41 -4.33 15.56
N LYS A 297 -10.65 -4.32 15.04
CA LYS A 297 -11.65 -5.37 15.31
C LYS A 297 -11.16 -6.75 14.84
N TRP A 298 -10.56 -6.83 13.64
CA TRP A 298 -10.04 -8.10 13.12
C TRP A 298 -8.87 -8.59 13.99
N VAL A 299 -7.92 -7.71 14.33
CA VAL A 299 -6.79 -8.02 15.22
C VAL A 299 -7.27 -8.51 16.59
N GLU A 300 -8.26 -7.85 17.21
CA GLU A 300 -8.85 -8.27 18.48
C GLU A 300 -9.43 -9.71 18.42
N ASN A 301 -10.08 -10.05 17.31
CA ASN A 301 -10.73 -11.34 17.12
C ASN A 301 -9.77 -12.47 16.67
N ASN A 302 -8.52 -12.14 16.27
CA ASN A 302 -7.56 -13.09 15.70
C ASN A 302 -6.23 -13.12 16.48
N GLN A 303 -6.28 -12.96 17.80
CA GLN A 303 -5.10 -12.81 18.67
C GLN A 303 -4.10 -13.95 18.60
N GLU A 304 -4.51 -15.19 18.33
CA GLU A 304 -3.59 -16.32 18.15
C GLU A 304 -2.70 -16.11 16.93
N LYS A 305 -3.28 -15.75 15.79
CA LYS A 305 -2.56 -15.43 14.55
C LYS A 305 -1.66 -14.19 14.69
N VAL A 306 -2.16 -13.15 15.37
CA VAL A 306 -1.40 -11.92 15.62
C VAL A 306 -0.17 -12.19 16.49
N LYS A 307 -0.30 -13.00 17.54
CA LYS A 307 0.84 -13.43 18.37
C LYS A 307 1.87 -14.22 17.59
N GLU A 308 1.42 -15.14 16.72
CA GLU A 308 2.32 -15.85 15.82
C GLU A 308 3.11 -14.89 14.94
N TRP A 309 2.45 -13.88 14.35
CA TRP A 309 3.11 -12.87 13.52
C TRP A 309 4.12 -12.03 14.32
N ILE A 310 3.76 -11.62 15.55
CA ILE A 310 4.68 -10.87 16.43
C ILE A 310 5.85 -11.77 16.88
N GLY A 311 5.65 -13.09 16.98
CA GLY A 311 6.63 -14.05 17.47
C GLY A 311 6.51 -14.30 18.98
N GLU A 312 5.31 -14.12 19.52
CA GLU A 312 4.95 -14.49 20.89
C GLU A 312 4.46 -15.95 20.92
N GLU A 313 4.99 -16.76 21.86
CA GLU A 313 4.59 -18.17 22.07
C GLU A 313 3.26 -18.28 22.83
#